data_66b71d1f38deea016431625e86b31288
#
_entry.id   66b71d1f38deea016431625e86b31288
#
_cell.length_a   1.000
_cell.length_b   1.000
_cell.length_c   1.000
_cell.angle_alpha   90.00
_cell.angle_beta   90.00
_cell.angle_gamma   90.00
#
_symmetry.space_group_name_H-M   'P 1'
#
loop_
_entity.id
_entity.type
_entity.pdbx_description
1 polymer ?
#
loop_
_entity_poly.entity_id
_entity_poly.type
_entity_poly.pdbx_seq_one_letter_code
_entity_poly.pdbx_strand_id
1 'polypeptide(L)'
;MTEEPTDLTSEDQSSGGLEAERQRRIAAIQSMRDAGVNPYPHRFDRTHQLGEIRASHGSLEPGTETTDEVTVAGRIMLKRDQGKLIFCTLRDRSSDIQLFVSKSVVGDDAFDAINTFNLGDWVGVTGTVMTTRKGELSVKVSSAQLLAKAVRPLPDKWHGITDVDTRYRQRYADLIINEEARRTFEIRHATISSFRRTLAGQGFIEVETPVLHMEAGGAHARPFITHHNTLDMQLYLRIALELHLKRDRKSTRLNSSHVSESRMPSSA
;
A
#
# COMPACT_ATOMS: atom_id res chain seq x y z
N MET A 1 54.75 -7.36 -4.24
CA MET A 1 53.32 -7.57 -4.49
C MET A 1 52.63 -7.24 -3.21
N THR A 2 52.18 -6.01 -3.10
CA THR A 2 51.42 -5.47 -1.97
C THR A 2 49.98 -5.61 -2.32
N GLU A 3 49.24 -6.45 -1.55
CA GLU A 3 47.80 -6.54 -1.62
C GLU A 3 47.19 -5.26 -1.07
N GLU A 4 46.42 -4.54 -1.91
CA GLU A 4 45.56 -3.46 -1.48
C GLU A 4 44.40 -4.03 -0.63
N PRO A 5 44.02 -3.36 0.46
CA PRO A 5 42.86 -3.77 1.24
C PRO A 5 41.61 -3.45 0.45
N THR A 6 40.80 -4.49 0.19
CA THR A 6 39.48 -4.36 -0.43
C THR A 6 38.60 -3.48 0.47
N ASP A 7 38.24 -2.35 -0.04
CA ASP A 7 37.30 -1.40 0.58
C ASP A 7 35.93 -2.10 0.74
N LEU A 8 35.57 -2.45 1.97
CA LEU A 8 34.25 -2.96 2.31
C LEU A 8 33.24 -1.85 2.07
N THR A 9 32.52 -1.99 0.98
CA THR A 9 31.59 -1.02 0.44
C THR A 9 30.53 -0.59 1.45
N SER A 10 30.12 0.67 1.39
CA SER A 10 29.10 1.33 2.21
C SER A 10 27.75 0.56 2.30
N GLU A 11 27.51 -0.36 1.39
CA GLU A 11 26.34 -1.26 1.36
C GLU A 11 26.36 -2.30 2.47
N ASP A 12 27.53 -2.80 2.87
CA ASP A 12 27.65 -3.83 3.91
C ASP A 12 27.44 -3.25 5.33
N GLN A 13 27.82 -1.99 5.54
CA GLN A 13 27.58 -1.28 6.81
C GLN A 13 26.10 -0.86 6.95
N SER A 14 25.41 -0.55 5.85
CA SER A 14 23.99 -0.21 5.87
C SER A 14 23.12 -1.46 6.12
N SER A 15 23.49 -2.61 5.58
CA SER A 15 22.75 -3.88 5.78
C SER A 15 22.81 -4.37 7.22
N GLY A 16 23.95 -4.24 7.90
CA GLY A 16 24.10 -4.56 9.33
C GLY A 16 23.24 -3.67 10.23
N GLY A 17 23.10 -2.39 9.91
CA GLY A 17 22.25 -1.44 10.62
C GLY A 17 20.76 -1.74 10.49
N LEU A 18 20.32 -2.12 9.29
CA LEU A 18 18.92 -2.46 9.01
C LEU A 18 18.50 -3.77 9.70
N GLU A 19 19.37 -4.77 9.71
CA GLU A 19 19.08 -6.03 10.40
C GLU A 19 19.06 -5.85 11.93
N ALA A 20 19.96 -5.06 12.50
CA ALA A 20 19.93 -4.72 13.92
C ALA A 20 18.64 -3.99 14.31
N GLU A 21 18.15 -3.06 13.48
CA GLU A 21 16.88 -2.38 13.70
C GLU A 21 15.71 -3.36 13.61
N ARG A 22 15.72 -4.26 12.64
CA ARG A 22 14.73 -5.31 12.50
C ARG A 22 14.67 -6.21 13.75
N GLN A 23 15.80 -6.62 14.27
CA GLN A 23 15.88 -7.45 15.50
C GLN A 23 15.35 -6.70 16.72
N ARG A 24 15.64 -5.41 16.86
CA ARG A 24 15.06 -4.57 17.92
C ARG A 24 13.54 -4.52 17.85
N ARG A 25 12.97 -4.38 16.64
CA ARG A 25 11.52 -4.36 16.44
C ARG A 25 10.85 -5.70 16.72
N ILE A 26 11.52 -6.81 16.38
CA ILE A 26 11.06 -8.17 16.73
C ILE A 26 11.07 -8.36 18.25
N ALA A 27 12.12 -7.93 18.93
CA ALA A 27 12.17 -7.98 20.40
C ALA A 27 11.07 -7.14 21.04
N ALA A 28 10.77 -5.95 20.50
CA ALA A 28 9.67 -5.11 20.97
C ALA A 28 8.30 -5.81 20.81
N ILE A 29 8.07 -6.53 19.71
CA ILE A 29 6.86 -7.35 19.52
C ILE A 29 6.75 -8.42 20.62
N GLN A 30 7.85 -9.10 20.95
CA GLN A 30 7.83 -10.11 21.99
C GLN A 30 7.53 -9.48 23.36
N SER A 31 8.18 -8.37 23.70
CA SER A 31 7.91 -7.64 24.95
C SER A 31 6.44 -7.19 25.05
N MET A 32 5.82 -6.74 23.95
CA MET A 32 4.40 -6.41 23.93
C MET A 32 3.52 -7.62 24.24
N ARG A 33 3.82 -8.78 23.64
CA ARG A 33 3.08 -10.02 23.87
C ARG A 33 3.22 -10.51 25.32
N ASP A 34 4.42 -10.42 25.88
CA ASP A 34 4.72 -10.80 27.27
C ASP A 34 3.97 -9.89 28.24
N ALA A 35 3.75 -8.62 27.87
CA ALA A 35 2.93 -7.66 28.62
C ALA A 35 1.41 -7.79 28.33
N GLY A 36 0.98 -8.82 27.58
CA GLY A 36 -0.44 -9.01 27.22
C GLY A 36 -1.00 -8.03 26.18
N VAL A 37 -0.15 -7.24 25.53
CA VAL A 37 -0.54 -6.31 24.46
C VAL A 37 -0.46 -7.00 23.11
N ASN A 38 -1.59 -7.01 22.37
CA ASN A 38 -1.59 -7.55 21.02
C ASN A 38 -1.03 -6.52 20.00
N PRO A 39 0.15 -6.77 19.39
CA PRO A 39 0.74 -5.86 18.41
C PRO A 39 0.03 -5.85 17.05
N TYR A 40 -0.97 -6.72 16.86
CA TYR A 40 -1.76 -6.90 15.63
C TYR A 40 -3.24 -7.14 15.95
N PRO A 41 -3.97 -6.14 16.46
CA PRO A 41 -5.38 -6.28 16.75
C PRO A 41 -6.18 -6.53 15.45
N HIS A 42 -7.25 -7.32 15.54
CA HIS A 42 -8.04 -7.73 14.39
C HIS A 42 -9.02 -6.65 13.93
N ARG A 43 -9.36 -5.69 14.77
CA ARG A 43 -10.38 -4.68 14.49
C ARG A 43 -9.98 -3.33 15.07
N PHE A 44 -10.27 -2.29 14.30
CA PHE A 44 -10.25 -0.90 14.74
C PHE A 44 -11.33 -0.15 13.94
N ASP A 45 -12.25 0.49 14.64
CA ASP A 45 -13.39 1.18 14.03
C ASP A 45 -13.04 2.66 13.84
N ARG A 46 -12.59 3.01 12.63
CA ARG A 46 -12.36 4.40 12.25
C ARG A 46 -13.67 5.07 11.84
N THR A 47 -13.80 6.36 12.13
CA THR A 47 -14.95 7.19 11.74
C THR A 47 -14.72 7.91 10.41
N HIS A 48 -13.49 8.36 10.13
CA HIS A 48 -13.16 9.21 8.98
C HIS A 48 -11.93 8.70 8.22
N GLN A 49 -11.87 9.01 6.92
CA GLN A 49 -10.63 8.98 6.14
C GLN A 49 -9.91 10.34 6.30
N LEU A 50 -8.59 10.34 6.15
CA LEU A 50 -7.80 11.57 6.31
C LEU A 50 -8.15 12.62 5.26
N GLY A 51 -8.48 12.20 4.03
CA GLY A 51 -8.92 13.08 2.95
C GLY A 51 -10.26 13.77 3.24
N GLU A 52 -11.19 13.11 3.94
CA GLU A 52 -12.47 13.69 4.36
C GLU A 52 -12.24 14.81 5.37
N ILE A 53 -11.36 14.59 6.37
CA ILE A 53 -10.99 15.62 7.33
C ILE A 53 -10.32 16.80 6.62
N ARG A 54 -9.43 16.55 5.70
CA ARG A 54 -8.75 17.61 4.93
C ARG A 54 -9.73 18.40 4.05
N ALA A 55 -10.73 17.74 3.48
CA ALA A 55 -11.77 18.40 2.68
C ALA A 55 -12.71 19.29 3.52
N SER A 56 -13.09 18.82 4.72
CA SER A 56 -14.02 19.54 5.59
C SER A 56 -13.35 20.63 6.45
N HIS A 57 -12.09 20.46 6.82
CA HIS A 57 -11.38 21.33 7.76
C HIS A 57 -10.14 22.02 7.18
N GLY A 58 -9.87 21.86 5.88
CA GLY A 58 -8.66 22.41 5.25
C GLY A 58 -8.59 23.95 5.22
N SER A 59 -9.71 24.66 5.45
CA SER A 59 -9.80 26.11 5.48
C SER A 59 -9.77 26.71 6.89
N LEU A 60 -9.52 25.92 7.93
CA LEU A 60 -9.43 26.41 9.29
C LEU A 60 -8.27 27.40 9.46
N GLU A 61 -8.54 28.51 10.12
CA GLU A 61 -7.52 29.52 10.46
C GLU A 61 -6.42 28.93 11.37
N PRO A 62 -5.16 29.38 11.23
CA PRO A 62 -4.06 28.93 12.08
C PRO A 62 -4.35 29.12 13.57
N GLY A 63 -4.08 28.08 14.37
CA GLY A 63 -4.30 28.08 15.81
C GLY A 63 -5.74 27.79 16.27
N THR A 64 -6.64 27.42 15.34
CA THR A 64 -8.02 27.06 15.68
C THR A 64 -8.09 25.62 16.20
N GLU A 65 -8.79 25.39 17.29
CA GLU A 65 -9.16 24.07 17.79
C GLU A 65 -10.67 23.89 17.63
N THR A 66 -11.09 22.73 17.11
CA THR A 66 -12.50 22.37 16.97
C THR A 66 -12.93 21.42 18.09
N THR A 67 -14.23 21.16 18.17
CA THR A 67 -14.80 20.13 19.04
C THR A 67 -15.06 18.83 18.29
N ASP A 68 -14.73 18.79 16.99
CA ASP A 68 -15.00 17.64 16.12
C ASP A 68 -14.05 16.49 16.44
N GLU A 69 -14.57 15.48 17.11
CA GLU A 69 -13.83 14.29 17.45
C GLU A 69 -13.80 13.32 16.25
N VAL A 70 -12.63 12.85 15.93
CA VAL A 70 -12.38 11.91 14.82
C VAL A 70 -11.58 10.72 15.31
N THR A 71 -11.90 9.55 14.75
CA THR A 71 -11.10 8.33 14.92
C THR A 71 -10.55 7.93 13.54
N VAL A 72 -9.24 7.93 13.42
CA VAL A 72 -8.51 7.72 12.15
C VAL A 72 -7.49 6.61 12.29
N ALA A 73 -7.14 5.98 11.18
CA ALA A 73 -6.12 4.96 11.13
C ALA A 73 -5.19 5.18 9.93
N GLY A 74 -3.91 4.93 10.12
CA GLY A 74 -2.93 5.09 9.04
C GLY A 74 -1.53 4.63 9.43
N ARG A 75 -0.60 4.83 8.52
CA ARG A 75 0.82 4.52 8.68
C ARG A 75 1.59 5.75 9.13
N ILE A 76 2.46 5.60 10.12
CA ILE A 76 3.38 6.66 10.53
C ILE A 76 4.47 6.81 9.46
N MET A 77 4.50 7.97 8.80
CA MET A 77 5.48 8.29 7.76
C MET A 77 6.60 9.21 8.24
N LEU A 78 6.34 10.01 9.27
CA LEU A 78 7.30 10.88 9.92
C LEU A 78 6.99 10.93 11.41
N LYS A 79 8.03 11.01 12.25
CA LYS A 79 7.91 11.22 13.67
C LYS A 79 8.98 12.21 14.13
N ARG A 80 8.60 13.18 14.93
CA ARG A 80 9.49 14.14 15.59
C ARG A 80 9.11 14.22 17.06
N ASP A 81 10.03 13.84 17.91
CA ASP A 81 9.94 13.98 19.35
C ASP A 81 10.54 15.33 19.78
N GLN A 82 9.81 16.11 20.57
CA GLN A 82 10.21 17.38 21.11
C GLN A 82 10.01 17.40 22.65
N GLY A 83 10.32 16.31 23.30
CA GLY A 83 10.25 16.13 24.74
C GLY A 83 8.83 15.91 25.25
N LYS A 84 8.04 16.96 25.47
CA LYS A 84 6.63 16.86 25.93
C LYS A 84 5.61 16.81 24.79
N LEU A 85 6.09 16.88 23.54
CA LEU A 85 5.27 16.90 22.33
C LEU A 85 5.83 15.90 21.32
N ILE A 86 4.98 15.13 20.69
CA ILE A 86 5.33 14.28 19.54
C ILE A 86 4.48 14.72 18.36
N PHE A 87 5.14 14.95 17.24
CA PHE A 87 4.48 15.19 15.94
C PHE A 87 4.71 13.99 15.04
N CYS A 88 3.62 13.41 14.52
CA CYS A 88 3.70 12.35 13.52
C CYS A 88 2.96 12.77 12.25
N THR A 89 3.44 12.35 11.10
CA THR A 89 2.65 12.38 9.87
C THR A 89 2.00 11.01 9.71
N LEU A 90 0.70 10.97 9.76
CA LEU A 90 -0.11 9.79 9.51
C LEU A 90 -0.56 9.80 8.06
N ARG A 91 -0.42 8.67 7.37
CA ARG A 91 -0.85 8.48 5.99
C ARG A 91 -1.85 7.34 5.89
N ASP A 92 -2.99 7.61 5.25
CA ASP A 92 -3.88 6.57 4.76
C ASP A 92 -3.91 6.55 3.21
N ARG A 93 -4.89 5.89 2.62
CA ARG A 93 -5.05 5.85 1.16
C ARG A 93 -5.39 7.22 0.57
N SER A 94 -6.11 8.05 1.32
CA SER A 94 -6.74 9.28 0.80
C SER A 94 -5.87 10.52 0.97
N SER A 95 -5.06 10.59 2.05
CA SER A 95 -4.25 11.78 2.35
C SER A 95 -3.24 11.53 3.48
N ASP A 96 -2.48 12.57 3.79
CA ASP A 96 -1.65 12.69 4.98
C ASP A 96 -2.27 13.69 5.97
N ILE A 97 -2.12 13.47 7.27
CA ILE A 97 -2.46 14.44 8.32
C ILE A 97 -1.41 14.43 9.42
N GLN A 98 -1.20 15.57 10.07
CA GLN A 98 -0.34 15.63 11.24
C GLN A 98 -1.08 15.14 12.49
N LEU A 99 -0.43 14.34 13.31
CA LEU A 99 -0.85 14.03 14.68
C LEU A 99 -0.10 14.95 15.62
N PHE A 100 -0.83 15.61 16.50
CA PHE A 100 -0.31 16.42 17.60
C PHE A 100 -0.54 15.68 18.91
N VAL A 101 0.52 15.10 19.46
CA VAL A 101 0.49 14.35 20.72
C VAL A 101 1.12 15.20 21.80
N SER A 102 0.35 15.56 22.81
CA SER A 102 0.82 16.32 23.96
C SER A 102 0.75 15.48 25.24
N LYS A 103 1.86 15.39 25.97
CA LYS A 103 1.95 14.67 27.22
C LYS A 103 0.90 15.12 28.25
N SER A 104 0.55 16.42 28.26
CA SER A 104 -0.49 16.99 29.15
C SER A 104 -1.90 16.53 28.77
N VAL A 105 -2.15 16.06 27.55
CA VAL A 105 -3.47 15.62 27.08
C VAL A 105 -3.63 14.12 27.24
N VAL A 106 -2.65 13.34 26.76
CA VAL A 106 -2.74 11.88 26.78
C VAL A 106 -2.29 11.25 28.11
N GLY A 107 -1.58 11.97 28.96
CA GLY A 107 -0.97 11.46 30.20
C GLY A 107 0.39 10.81 29.95
N ASP A 108 1.13 10.55 31.04
CA ASP A 108 2.52 10.07 30.97
C ASP A 108 2.63 8.68 30.37
N ASP A 109 1.87 7.73 30.84
CA ASP A 109 1.94 6.31 30.39
C ASP A 109 1.57 6.16 28.91
N ALA A 110 0.48 6.84 28.47
CA ALA A 110 0.07 6.80 27.07
C ALA A 110 1.06 7.53 26.16
N PHE A 111 1.65 8.62 26.62
CA PHE A 111 2.69 9.34 25.89
C PHE A 111 3.93 8.48 25.66
N ASP A 112 4.41 7.81 26.72
CA ASP A 112 5.56 6.93 26.64
C ASP A 112 5.28 5.70 25.75
N ALA A 113 4.07 5.14 25.79
CA ALA A 113 3.65 4.08 24.88
C ALA A 113 3.63 4.56 23.42
N ILE A 114 3.08 5.73 23.11
CA ILE A 114 3.08 6.33 21.78
C ILE A 114 4.53 6.61 21.31
N ASN A 115 5.40 6.97 22.23
CA ASN A 115 6.80 7.21 21.92
C ASN A 115 7.57 5.94 21.50
N THR A 116 7.06 4.75 21.77
CA THR A 116 7.63 3.48 21.25
C THR A 116 7.28 3.19 19.79
N PHE A 117 6.33 3.91 19.21
CA PHE A 117 5.93 3.70 17.82
C PHE A 117 7.05 4.10 16.85
N ASN A 118 7.26 3.28 15.83
CA ASN A 118 8.28 3.47 14.82
C ASN A 118 7.71 3.95 13.48
N LEU A 119 8.58 4.49 12.63
CA LEU A 119 8.22 4.75 11.24
C LEU A 119 7.80 3.46 10.56
N GLY A 120 6.68 3.52 9.84
CA GLY A 120 6.09 2.37 9.17
C GLY A 120 5.01 1.65 9.98
N ASP A 121 4.91 1.87 11.29
CA ASP A 121 3.84 1.29 12.11
C ASP A 121 2.48 1.79 11.64
N TRP A 122 1.48 0.91 11.68
CA TRP A 122 0.08 1.30 11.56
C TRP A 122 -0.50 1.60 12.93
N VAL A 123 -1.15 2.75 13.03
CA VAL A 123 -1.75 3.20 14.28
C VAL A 123 -3.19 3.67 14.05
N GLY A 124 -4.02 3.45 15.05
CA GLY A 124 -5.34 4.05 15.19
C GLY A 124 -5.27 5.17 16.21
N VAL A 125 -5.92 6.28 15.94
CA VAL A 125 -5.86 7.48 16.76
C VAL A 125 -7.25 8.09 16.91
N THR A 126 -7.62 8.45 18.12
CA THR A 126 -8.80 9.29 18.40
C THR A 126 -8.34 10.65 18.91
N GLY A 127 -9.02 11.70 18.50
CA GLY A 127 -8.71 13.06 18.92
C GLY A 127 -9.57 14.10 18.22
N THR A 128 -9.34 15.36 18.52
CA THR A 128 -10.08 16.49 17.94
C THR A 128 -9.29 17.14 16.80
N VAL A 129 -10.01 17.63 15.79
CA VAL A 129 -9.39 18.32 14.66
C VAL A 129 -8.95 19.71 15.10
N MET A 130 -7.74 20.10 14.72
CA MET A 130 -7.17 21.41 14.97
C MET A 130 -6.24 21.88 13.86
N THR A 131 -5.95 23.16 13.84
CA THR A 131 -4.86 23.72 13.06
C THR A 131 -3.78 24.25 14.00
N THR A 132 -2.53 23.90 13.76
CA THR A 132 -1.40 24.42 14.55
C THR A 132 -1.21 25.92 14.30
N ARG A 133 -0.48 26.61 15.17
CA ARG A 133 -0.12 28.04 15.00
C ARG A 133 0.61 28.32 13.67
N LYS A 134 1.22 27.30 13.07
CA LYS A 134 1.89 27.38 11.75
C LYS A 134 0.96 27.06 10.57
N GLY A 135 -0.32 26.82 10.82
CA GLY A 135 -1.30 26.51 9.78
C GLY A 135 -1.37 25.04 9.36
N GLU A 136 -0.71 24.11 10.06
CA GLU A 136 -0.79 22.69 9.70
C GLU A 136 -2.02 22.03 10.32
N LEU A 137 -2.88 21.46 9.44
CA LEU A 137 -4.05 20.70 9.86
C LEU A 137 -3.63 19.43 10.59
N SER A 138 -4.16 19.24 11.79
CA SER A 138 -3.69 18.22 12.72
C SER A 138 -4.85 17.56 13.45
N VAL A 139 -4.63 16.35 13.95
CA VAL A 139 -5.47 15.72 14.97
C VAL A 139 -4.76 15.86 16.31
N LYS A 140 -5.40 16.55 17.27
CA LYS A 140 -4.96 16.63 18.67
C LYS A 140 -5.35 15.34 19.37
N VAL A 141 -4.36 14.50 19.57
CA VAL A 141 -4.54 13.10 20.01
C VAL A 141 -5.01 13.04 21.45
N SER A 142 -6.13 12.37 21.71
CA SER A 142 -6.60 11.98 23.04
C SER A 142 -6.24 10.53 23.38
N SER A 143 -6.24 9.64 22.38
CA SER A 143 -5.79 8.25 22.53
C SER A 143 -5.19 7.70 21.24
N ALA A 144 -4.30 6.73 21.39
CA ALA A 144 -3.70 6.03 20.24
C ALA A 144 -3.49 4.54 20.55
N GLN A 145 -3.65 3.71 19.53
CA GLN A 145 -3.46 2.28 19.59
C GLN A 145 -2.57 1.81 18.43
N LEU A 146 -1.62 0.93 18.72
CA LEU A 146 -0.88 0.22 17.69
C LEU A 146 -1.80 -0.78 16.98
N LEU A 147 -1.87 -0.74 15.66
CA LEU A 147 -2.67 -1.65 14.83
C LEU A 147 -1.82 -2.71 14.13
N ALA A 148 -0.62 -2.34 13.70
CA ALA A 148 0.35 -3.29 13.17
C ALA A 148 1.77 -2.75 13.32
N LYS A 149 2.63 -3.53 13.96
CA LYS A 149 4.06 -3.22 14.09
C LYS A 149 4.79 -3.51 12.78
N ALA A 150 5.48 -2.52 12.26
CA ALA A 150 6.35 -2.70 11.10
C ALA A 150 7.68 -3.31 11.52
N VAL A 151 7.91 -4.56 11.15
CA VAL A 151 9.14 -5.29 11.49
C VAL A 151 10.35 -4.76 10.72
N ARG A 152 10.16 -4.48 9.42
CA ARG A 152 11.22 -3.90 8.58
C ARG A 152 11.11 -2.38 8.58
N PRO A 153 12.21 -1.64 8.78
CA PRO A 153 12.22 -0.21 8.59
C PRO A 153 11.83 0.14 7.15
N LEU A 154 11.20 1.30 6.97
CA LEU A 154 10.94 1.82 5.63
C LEU A 154 12.27 2.20 4.97
N PRO A 155 12.38 2.03 3.65
CA PRO A 155 13.50 2.60 2.89
C PRO A 155 13.65 4.10 3.12
N ASP A 156 14.85 4.63 2.89
CA ASP A 156 15.13 6.05 3.09
C ASP A 156 14.12 6.93 2.33
N LYS A 157 13.55 7.89 3.05
CA LYS A 157 12.56 8.82 2.51
C LYS A 157 13.14 9.75 1.43
N TRP A 158 14.42 10.08 1.53
CA TRP A 158 15.06 11.07 0.66
C TRP A 158 15.57 10.45 -0.65
N HIS A 159 16.10 9.24 -0.58
CA HIS A 159 16.66 8.55 -1.74
C HIS A 159 15.67 7.53 -2.33
N GLY A 160 14.64 7.13 -1.54
CA GLY A 160 13.66 6.13 -1.96
C GLY A 160 14.31 4.79 -2.28
N ILE A 161 13.66 4.02 -3.14
CA ILE A 161 14.24 2.83 -3.77
C ILE A 161 14.65 3.25 -5.19
N THR A 162 15.95 3.47 -5.40
CA THR A 162 16.51 3.92 -6.69
C THR A 162 16.68 2.76 -7.67
N ASP A 163 17.02 1.57 -7.14
CA ASP A 163 17.18 0.38 -7.96
C ASP A 163 15.85 -0.10 -8.56
N VAL A 164 15.82 -0.18 -9.89
CA VAL A 164 14.61 -0.52 -10.66
C VAL A 164 14.15 -1.96 -10.38
N ASP A 165 15.08 -2.91 -10.29
CA ASP A 165 14.75 -4.32 -10.03
C ASP A 165 14.12 -4.48 -8.64
N THR A 166 14.68 -3.84 -7.63
CA THR A 166 14.12 -3.80 -6.27
C THR A 166 12.74 -3.16 -6.25
N ARG A 167 12.48 -2.07 -6.99
CA ARG A 167 11.16 -1.45 -7.11
C ARG A 167 10.12 -2.41 -7.68
N TYR A 168 10.49 -3.24 -8.63
CA TYR A 168 9.59 -4.25 -9.21
C TYR A 168 9.40 -5.46 -8.31
N ARG A 169 10.45 -5.95 -7.65
CA ARG A 169 10.39 -7.11 -6.75
C ARG A 169 9.73 -6.79 -5.41
N GLN A 170 9.99 -5.59 -4.87
CA GLN A 170 9.40 -5.11 -3.61
C GLN A 170 8.38 -4.00 -3.87
N ARG A 171 7.45 -4.24 -4.79
CA ARG A 171 6.44 -3.27 -5.21
C ARG A 171 5.66 -2.65 -4.05
N TYR A 172 5.39 -3.40 -3.00
CA TYR A 172 4.75 -2.91 -1.79
C TYR A 172 5.55 -1.78 -1.10
N ALA A 173 6.88 -1.88 -1.09
CA ALA A 173 7.74 -0.84 -0.52
C ALA A 173 7.77 0.42 -1.42
N ASP A 174 7.88 0.23 -2.73
CA ASP A 174 7.80 1.32 -3.71
C ASP A 174 6.47 2.08 -3.59
N LEU A 175 5.34 1.39 -3.46
CA LEU A 175 4.03 2.01 -3.28
C LEU A 175 3.88 2.77 -1.94
N ILE A 176 4.58 2.37 -0.89
CA ILE A 176 4.54 3.09 0.39
C ILE A 176 5.24 4.44 0.28
N ILE A 177 6.35 4.50 -0.46
CA ILE A 177 7.26 5.66 -0.47
C ILE A 177 7.02 6.54 -1.68
N ASN A 178 6.90 5.94 -2.86
CA ASN A 178 6.87 6.64 -4.13
C ASN A 178 5.44 7.05 -4.51
N GLU A 179 5.19 8.35 -4.48
CA GLU A 179 3.88 8.92 -4.83
C GLU A 179 3.54 8.74 -6.31
N GLU A 180 4.53 8.87 -7.19
CA GLU A 180 4.35 8.67 -8.63
C GLU A 180 3.96 7.23 -8.97
N ALA A 181 4.57 6.25 -8.28
CA ALA A 181 4.17 4.85 -8.42
C ALA A 181 2.70 4.64 -8.00
N ARG A 182 2.27 5.19 -6.86
CA ARG A 182 0.85 5.14 -6.44
C ARG A 182 -0.07 5.74 -7.49
N ARG A 183 0.24 6.96 -7.96
CA ARG A 183 -0.54 7.64 -9.00
C ARG A 183 -0.67 6.82 -10.28
N THR A 184 0.41 6.17 -10.71
CA THR A 184 0.41 5.27 -11.88
C THR A 184 -0.58 4.13 -11.70
N PHE A 185 -0.60 3.49 -10.52
CA PHE A 185 -1.56 2.42 -10.22
C PHE A 185 -3.00 2.91 -10.15
N GLU A 186 -3.24 4.10 -9.61
CA GLU A 186 -4.56 4.73 -9.55
C GLU A 186 -5.08 5.04 -10.96
N ILE A 187 -4.24 5.63 -11.81
CA ILE A 187 -4.58 5.90 -13.23
C ILE A 187 -4.89 4.58 -13.94
N ARG A 188 -4.06 3.55 -13.78
CA ARG A 188 -4.30 2.24 -14.37
C ARG A 188 -5.64 1.67 -13.91
N HIS A 189 -5.94 1.71 -12.61
CA HIS A 189 -7.22 1.25 -12.07
C HIS A 189 -8.40 2.02 -12.66
N ALA A 190 -8.32 3.36 -12.69
CA ALA A 190 -9.36 4.21 -13.25
C ALA A 190 -9.59 3.93 -14.74
N THR A 191 -8.51 3.73 -15.50
CA THR A 191 -8.57 3.40 -16.92
C THR A 191 -9.30 2.08 -17.17
N ILE A 192 -8.89 0.98 -16.49
CA ILE A 192 -9.54 -0.32 -16.63
C ILE A 192 -11.01 -0.24 -16.22
N SER A 193 -11.33 0.44 -15.11
CA SER A 193 -12.71 0.63 -14.66
C SER A 193 -13.54 1.43 -15.65
N SER A 194 -12.95 2.42 -16.33
CA SER A 194 -13.60 3.19 -17.40
C SER A 194 -13.92 2.32 -18.61
N PHE A 195 -12.97 1.49 -19.06
CA PHE A 195 -13.21 0.54 -20.15
C PHE A 195 -14.38 -0.39 -19.83
N ARG A 196 -14.39 -0.99 -18.64
CA ARG A 196 -15.48 -1.88 -18.22
C ARG A 196 -16.83 -1.18 -18.22
N ARG A 197 -16.92 0.00 -17.62
CA ARG A 197 -18.17 0.78 -17.60
C ARG A 197 -18.64 1.17 -19.01
N THR A 198 -17.73 1.61 -19.87
CA THR A 198 -18.05 2.03 -21.24
C THR A 198 -18.59 0.85 -22.05
N LEU A 199 -17.91 -0.30 -22.00
CA LEU A 199 -18.34 -1.48 -22.74
C LEU A 199 -19.67 -2.04 -22.19
N ALA A 200 -19.80 -2.11 -20.88
CA ALA A 200 -21.08 -2.54 -20.26
C ALA A 200 -22.23 -1.60 -20.63
N GLY A 201 -21.99 -0.29 -20.68
CA GLY A 201 -22.98 0.71 -21.14
C GLY A 201 -23.36 0.57 -22.61
N GLN A 202 -22.50 -0.04 -23.44
CA GLN A 202 -22.78 -0.38 -24.84
C GLN A 202 -23.42 -1.78 -25.01
N GLY A 203 -23.75 -2.47 -23.92
CA GLY A 203 -24.36 -3.79 -23.95
C GLY A 203 -23.39 -4.98 -24.07
N PHE A 204 -22.06 -4.74 -23.91
CA PHE A 204 -21.10 -5.82 -23.86
C PHE A 204 -21.10 -6.49 -22.48
N ILE A 205 -20.87 -7.80 -22.47
CA ILE A 205 -20.75 -8.59 -21.26
C ILE A 205 -19.30 -9.06 -21.13
N GLU A 206 -18.65 -8.75 -19.99
CA GLU A 206 -17.32 -9.26 -19.66
C GLU A 206 -17.42 -10.76 -19.32
N VAL A 207 -16.59 -11.58 -19.95
CA VAL A 207 -16.55 -13.03 -19.72
C VAL A 207 -15.13 -13.49 -19.42
N GLU A 208 -15.02 -14.52 -18.59
CA GLU A 208 -13.76 -15.20 -18.32
C GLU A 208 -13.71 -16.51 -19.10
N THR A 209 -12.64 -16.71 -19.85
CA THR A 209 -12.40 -17.95 -20.58
C THR A 209 -11.37 -18.81 -19.84
N PRO A 210 -11.37 -20.14 -20.02
CA PRO A 210 -10.39 -21.02 -19.38
C PRO A 210 -8.95 -20.55 -19.63
N VAL A 211 -8.14 -20.63 -18.58
CA VAL A 211 -6.69 -20.30 -18.66
C VAL A 211 -5.88 -21.49 -19.11
N LEU A 212 -6.30 -22.70 -18.72
CA LEU A 212 -5.66 -23.95 -19.09
C LEU A 212 -6.45 -24.61 -20.22
N HIS A 213 -5.74 -25.02 -21.26
CA HIS A 213 -6.28 -25.67 -22.45
C HIS A 213 -5.67 -27.07 -22.61
N MET A 214 -6.46 -28.02 -23.14
CA MET A 214 -5.95 -29.36 -23.53
C MET A 214 -5.14 -29.31 -24.82
N GLU A 215 -5.43 -28.32 -25.68
CA GLU A 215 -4.76 -28.15 -26.97
C GLU A 215 -4.19 -26.72 -27.06
N ALA A 216 -2.95 -26.61 -27.53
CA ALA A 216 -2.38 -25.29 -27.82
C ALA A 216 -2.96 -24.76 -29.14
N GLY A 217 -3.46 -23.52 -29.11
CA GLY A 217 -4.02 -22.92 -30.32
C GLY A 217 -4.47 -21.47 -30.13
N GLY A 218 -4.90 -20.86 -31.25
CA GLY A 218 -5.41 -19.49 -31.27
C GLY A 218 -4.38 -18.43 -31.67
N ALA A 219 -3.07 -18.75 -31.71
CA ALA A 219 -2.01 -17.87 -32.18
C ALA A 219 -0.74 -18.67 -32.49
N HIS A 220 0.16 -18.10 -33.33
CA HIS A 220 1.48 -18.63 -33.58
C HIS A 220 2.45 -18.22 -32.45
N ALA A 221 2.35 -18.88 -31.31
CA ALA A 221 3.27 -18.69 -30.20
C ALA A 221 3.53 -19.99 -29.47
N ARG A 222 4.68 -20.12 -28.83
CA ARG A 222 5.02 -21.28 -28.01
C ARG A 222 4.31 -21.16 -26.66
N PRO A 223 3.39 -22.08 -26.30
CA PRO A 223 2.67 -22.02 -25.04
C PRO A 223 3.57 -22.39 -23.85
N PHE A 224 3.22 -21.92 -22.67
CA PHE A 224 3.67 -22.53 -21.43
C PHE A 224 2.97 -23.87 -21.24
N ILE A 225 3.73 -24.90 -20.88
CA ILE A 225 3.24 -26.25 -20.65
C ILE A 225 3.22 -26.52 -19.16
N THR A 226 2.15 -27.14 -18.68
CA THR A 226 2.01 -27.59 -17.29
C THR A 226 1.39 -28.98 -17.25
N HIS A 227 1.40 -29.63 -16.09
CA HIS A 227 0.83 -30.95 -15.88
C HIS A 227 -0.27 -30.89 -14.80
N HIS A 228 -1.42 -31.49 -15.08
CA HIS A 228 -2.51 -31.60 -14.12
C HIS A 228 -2.37 -32.92 -13.35
N ASN A 229 -1.86 -32.87 -12.12
CA ASN A 229 -1.49 -34.04 -11.34
C ASN A 229 -2.65 -35.01 -11.09
N THR A 230 -3.86 -34.51 -10.79
CA THR A 230 -5.01 -35.36 -10.48
C THR A 230 -5.57 -36.09 -11.72
N LEU A 231 -5.52 -35.44 -12.88
CA LEU A 231 -6.03 -36.00 -14.14
C LEU A 231 -4.93 -36.65 -14.96
N ASP A 232 -3.69 -36.61 -14.50
CA ASP A 232 -2.50 -37.15 -15.18
C ASP A 232 -2.44 -36.74 -16.64
N MET A 233 -2.59 -35.45 -16.92
CA MET A 233 -2.62 -34.94 -18.30
C MET A 233 -1.83 -33.65 -18.47
N GLN A 234 -1.25 -33.51 -19.68
CA GLN A 234 -0.57 -32.28 -20.06
C GLN A 234 -1.58 -31.19 -20.43
N LEU A 235 -1.38 -29.99 -19.91
CA LEU A 235 -2.16 -28.79 -20.21
C LEU A 235 -1.25 -27.66 -20.70
N TYR A 236 -1.86 -26.72 -21.39
CA TYR A 236 -1.21 -25.55 -21.93
C TYR A 236 -1.85 -24.27 -21.35
N LEU A 237 -1.04 -23.32 -20.92
CA LEU A 237 -1.57 -21.99 -20.67
C LEU A 237 -1.99 -21.37 -22.00
N ARG A 238 -3.16 -20.74 -22.02
CA ARG A 238 -3.70 -20.12 -23.24
C ARG A 238 -2.72 -19.10 -23.84
N ILE A 239 -2.58 -19.12 -25.13
CA ILE A 239 -1.85 -18.10 -25.90
C ILE A 239 -2.80 -16.97 -26.27
N ALA A 240 -4.06 -17.30 -26.64
CA ALA A 240 -5.11 -16.37 -27.01
C ALA A 240 -6.46 -16.87 -26.50
N LEU A 241 -7.43 -15.96 -26.40
CA LEU A 241 -8.79 -16.23 -25.93
C LEU A 241 -9.72 -16.71 -27.07
N GLU A 242 -9.22 -16.67 -28.29
CA GLU A 242 -9.98 -16.79 -29.54
C GLU A 242 -10.80 -18.09 -29.65
N LEU A 243 -10.21 -19.24 -29.29
CA LEU A 243 -10.86 -20.55 -29.48
C LEU A 243 -12.18 -20.66 -28.68
N HIS A 244 -12.17 -20.22 -27.43
CA HIS A 244 -13.36 -20.27 -26.58
C HIS A 244 -14.39 -19.22 -26.98
N LEU A 245 -13.95 -18.01 -27.33
CA LEU A 245 -14.84 -16.96 -27.80
C LEU A 245 -15.51 -17.30 -29.13
N LYS A 246 -14.83 -18.01 -30.04
CA LYS A 246 -15.44 -18.51 -31.29
C LYS A 246 -16.52 -19.56 -31.04
N ARG A 247 -16.38 -20.43 -30.05
CA ARG A 247 -17.39 -21.42 -29.68
C ARG A 247 -18.65 -20.75 -29.11
N ASP A 248 -18.50 -19.62 -28.44
CA ASP A 248 -19.60 -18.84 -27.83
C ASP A 248 -20.27 -17.83 -28.82
N ARG A 249 -20.03 -17.98 -30.11
CA ARG A 249 -20.39 -17.02 -31.17
C ARG A 249 -21.89 -16.82 -31.38
N LYS A 250 -22.75 -17.59 -30.74
CA LYS A 250 -24.22 -17.45 -30.78
C LYS A 250 -24.75 -16.43 -29.74
N SER A 251 -23.93 -15.97 -28.81
CA SER A 251 -24.29 -14.94 -27.85
C SER A 251 -23.45 -13.69 -28.12
N THR A 252 -24.02 -12.52 -27.94
CA THR A 252 -23.39 -11.21 -28.06
C THR A 252 -22.29 -10.94 -27.00
N ARG A 253 -21.60 -11.98 -26.53
CA ARG A 253 -20.58 -11.91 -25.49
C ARG A 253 -19.22 -11.64 -26.11
N LEU A 254 -18.63 -10.51 -25.78
CA LEU A 254 -17.26 -10.15 -26.15
C LEU A 254 -16.42 -10.01 -24.90
N ASN A 255 -15.21 -10.58 -24.91
CA ASN A 255 -14.23 -10.35 -23.88
C ASN A 255 -13.60 -8.98 -24.08
N SER A 256 -13.49 -8.17 -23.03
CA SER A 256 -12.92 -6.82 -23.06
C SER A 256 -11.47 -6.76 -23.60
N SER A 257 -10.73 -7.85 -23.53
CA SER A 257 -9.37 -7.94 -24.08
C SER A 257 -9.30 -8.13 -25.60
N HIS A 258 -10.40 -8.51 -26.24
CA HIS A 258 -10.44 -8.77 -27.71
C HIS A 258 -10.94 -7.61 -28.54
N VAL A 259 -11.47 -6.56 -27.96
CA VAL A 259 -12.06 -5.43 -28.71
C VAL A 259 -11.03 -4.69 -29.55
N SER A 260 -9.74 -4.74 -29.19
CA SER A 260 -8.66 -4.10 -29.95
C SER A 260 -8.20 -4.91 -31.17
N GLU A 261 -8.34 -6.24 -31.16
CA GLU A 261 -7.85 -7.12 -32.23
C GLU A 261 -8.89 -7.41 -33.32
N SER A 262 -10.18 -7.30 -32.98
CA SER A 262 -11.28 -7.63 -33.89
C SER A 262 -11.57 -6.56 -34.96
N ARG A 263 -10.87 -5.43 -34.95
CA ARG A 263 -11.08 -4.32 -35.88
C ARG A 263 -9.99 -4.14 -36.94
N MET A 264 -9.04 -5.05 -37.05
CA MET A 264 -8.17 -5.06 -38.21
C MET A 264 -8.93 -5.63 -39.41
N PRO A 265 -9.18 -4.86 -40.49
CA PRO A 265 -9.70 -5.45 -41.73
C PRO A 265 -8.66 -6.44 -42.22
N SER A 266 -9.09 -7.68 -42.47
CA SER A 266 -8.28 -8.62 -43.23
C SER A 266 -8.06 -7.99 -44.62
N SER A 267 -6.93 -7.34 -44.83
CA SER A 267 -6.47 -7.03 -46.16
C SER A 267 -6.24 -8.33 -46.86
N ALA A 268 -6.99 -8.52 -47.92
CA ALA A 268 -6.89 -9.60 -48.89
C ALA A 268 -5.46 -9.73 -49.44
#